data_886d65dfeb8375c3f4bf42b677eef9ae
#
_entry.id   886d65dfeb8375c3f4bf42b677eef9ae
#
_cell.length_a   1.000
_cell.length_b   1.000
_cell.length_c   1.000
_cell.angle_alpha   90.00
_cell.angle_beta   90.00
_cell.angle_gamma   90.00
#
_symmetry.space_group_name_H-M   'P 1'
#
loop_
_entity.id
_entity.type
_entity.pdbx_description
1 polymer ?
#
loop_
_entity_poly.entity_id
_entity_poly.type
_entity_poly.pdbx_seq_one_letter_code
_entity_poly.pdbx_strand_id
1 'polypeptide(L)'
;MEGGNNMTEESKCPVTGNMKKSISGGGPSNRDWWPNQLNLRILHQHTHKSNPMGEAFDYAKEFKKLNLGAIKKDLFALMTDSQEWWPADWGHYGGLFIRMAWHSAGTYRMGDGRGGAGTGNQRLAPLNSWPDNVNLDKARRLLWPIKQKYGKKISWADLMILAGNCALESMGFKTFGFAGGRVDVWEPEEDIYWGSEDKWLGDNRYSGERDLENPLAAVQMGLIYVNPEGPNANPDPVASGLDVRETFARMAMNDEETVALVAGGHTFGKCHGAGLITAHCIRRSRRALWPRVTT
;
A
#
# COMPACT_ATOMS: atom_id res chain seq x y z
N MET A 1 47.74 23.30 -41.77
CA MET A 1 47.83 21.86 -41.45
C MET A 1 46.88 21.63 -40.30
N GLU A 2 45.71 21.24 -40.63
CA GLU A 2 44.60 20.97 -39.67
C GLU A 2 44.64 19.51 -39.33
N GLY A 3 44.77 19.21 -38.05
CA GLY A 3 44.68 17.86 -37.50
C GLY A 3 43.26 17.58 -37.01
N GLY A 4 42.48 16.84 -37.84
CA GLY A 4 41.15 16.41 -37.46
C GLY A 4 41.18 15.34 -36.34
N ASN A 5 40.53 15.62 -35.25
CA ASN A 5 40.23 14.64 -34.22
C ASN A 5 39.01 13.82 -34.67
N ASN A 6 39.24 12.61 -35.08
CA ASN A 6 38.19 11.60 -35.23
C ASN A 6 37.75 11.11 -33.85
N MET A 7 36.62 11.60 -33.38
CA MET A 7 35.91 10.93 -32.30
C MET A 7 35.24 9.69 -32.89
N THR A 8 35.68 8.54 -32.44
CA THR A 8 35.02 7.27 -32.70
C THR A 8 33.66 7.28 -32.01
N GLU A 9 32.58 7.23 -32.77
CA GLU A 9 31.25 6.92 -32.27
C GLU A 9 31.28 5.54 -31.59
N GLU A 10 31.14 5.54 -30.28
CA GLU A 10 30.86 4.30 -29.57
C GLU A 10 29.50 3.79 -30.02
N SER A 11 29.49 2.65 -30.68
CA SER A 11 28.26 1.96 -31.07
C SER A 11 27.48 1.60 -29.80
N LYS A 12 26.38 2.30 -29.57
CA LYS A 12 25.44 1.99 -28.48
C LYS A 12 24.77 0.65 -28.77
N CYS A 13 25.12 -0.36 -27.99
CA CYS A 13 24.46 -1.65 -28.04
C CYS A 13 22.96 -1.46 -27.75
N PRO A 14 22.04 -1.94 -28.62
CA PRO A 14 20.60 -1.75 -28.44
C PRO A 14 20.05 -2.36 -27.16
N VAL A 15 20.79 -3.28 -26.53
CA VAL A 15 20.41 -3.95 -25.29
C VAL A 15 20.84 -3.19 -24.03
N THR A 16 21.76 -2.21 -24.14
CA THR A 16 22.28 -1.45 -23.01
C THR A 16 21.77 -0.02 -22.92
N GLY A 17 20.84 0.37 -23.82
CA GLY A 17 20.23 1.68 -23.79
C GLY A 17 19.40 1.86 -22.52
N ASN A 18 19.89 2.67 -21.60
CA ASN A 18 19.19 3.19 -20.41
C ASN A 18 18.34 2.17 -19.63
N MET A 19 18.88 1.01 -19.27
CA MET A 19 18.30 0.23 -18.20
C MET A 19 18.42 1.02 -16.89
N LYS A 20 17.34 1.70 -16.53
CA LYS A 20 17.21 2.33 -15.22
C LYS A 20 17.36 1.23 -14.17
N LYS A 21 18.24 1.44 -13.21
CA LYS A 21 18.53 0.47 -12.16
C LYS A 21 17.24 0.12 -11.41
N SER A 22 16.91 -1.16 -11.36
CA SER A 22 15.94 -1.67 -10.41
C SER A 22 16.40 -1.39 -8.98
N ILE A 23 15.52 -0.89 -8.14
CA ILE A 23 15.89 -0.47 -6.79
C ILE A 23 16.00 -1.62 -5.83
N SER A 24 15.28 -2.68 -6.05
CA SER A 24 15.43 -3.87 -5.23
C SER A 24 16.74 -4.58 -5.47
N GLY A 25 17.82 -3.85 -5.27
CA GLY A 25 19.16 -4.38 -5.45
C GLY A 25 19.79 -4.14 -6.81
N GLY A 26 19.21 -3.25 -7.62
CA GLY A 26 19.72 -2.89 -8.92
C GLY A 26 20.03 -4.10 -9.79
N GLY A 27 19.27 -4.40 -10.82
CA GLY A 27 19.63 -5.49 -11.72
C GLY A 27 21.13 -5.42 -12.04
N PRO A 28 21.90 -6.52 -11.89
CA PRO A 28 23.33 -6.48 -11.96
C PRO A 28 23.77 -6.00 -13.34
N SER A 29 24.38 -4.85 -13.40
CA SER A 29 25.23 -4.49 -14.52
C SER A 29 26.53 -5.27 -14.42
N ASN A 30 27.23 -5.48 -15.53
CA ASN A 30 28.57 -6.07 -15.49
C ASN A 30 29.53 -5.32 -14.55
N ARG A 31 29.22 -4.07 -14.24
CA ARG A 31 29.94 -3.20 -13.32
C ARG A 31 29.70 -3.56 -11.85
N ASP A 32 28.55 -4.16 -11.56
CA ASP A 32 28.19 -4.59 -10.20
C ASP A 32 28.76 -5.95 -9.86
N TRP A 33 29.24 -6.68 -10.86
CA TRP A 33 29.89 -7.99 -10.68
C TRP A 33 31.37 -7.89 -10.38
N TRP A 34 32.02 -6.91 -10.91
CA TRP A 34 33.47 -6.79 -10.81
C TRP A 34 33.90 -5.35 -10.52
N PRO A 35 34.61 -5.14 -9.43
CA PRO A 35 35.11 -6.09 -8.41
C PRO A 35 34.07 -6.42 -7.32
N ASN A 36 32.84 -5.94 -7.44
CA ASN A 36 31.79 -6.11 -6.44
C ASN A 36 31.15 -7.49 -6.55
N GLN A 37 30.73 -8.02 -5.41
CA GLN A 37 30.03 -9.30 -5.39
C GLN A 37 28.62 -9.15 -5.95
N LEU A 38 28.19 -10.15 -6.72
CA LEU A 38 26.81 -10.27 -7.16
C LEU A 38 25.87 -10.36 -5.94
N ASN A 39 24.79 -9.59 -5.94
CA ASN A 39 23.77 -9.72 -4.92
C ASN A 39 22.97 -11.02 -5.13
N LEU A 40 23.37 -12.08 -4.45
CA LEU A 40 22.71 -13.38 -4.51
C LEU A 40 21.53 -13.51 -3.54
N ARG A 41 21.24 -12.49 -2.74
CA ARG A 41 20.14 -12.53 -1.76
C ARG A 41 18.80 -12.81 -2.41
N ILE A 42 18.59 -12.27 -3.60
CA ILE A 42 17.35 -12.46 -4.36
C ILE A 42 17.09 -13.94 -4.71
N LEU A 43 18.13 -14.76 -4.85
CA LEU A 43 18.00 -16.20 -5.12
C LEU A 43 17.49 -16.99 -3.90
N HIS A 44 17.55 -16.39 -2.73
CA HIS A 44 17.11 -16.99 -1.48
C HIS A 44 15.80 -16.36 -0.95
N GLN A 45 15.26 -15.39 -1.69
CA GLN A 45 14.04 -14.70 -1.30
C GLN A 45 12.86 -15.68 -1.20
N HIS A 46 12.10 -15.56 -0.11
CA HIS A 46 10.92 -16.39 0.17
C HIS A 46 11.17 -17.90 0.22
N THR A 47 12.38 -18.33 0.53
CA THR A 47 12.66 -19.75 0.74
C THR A 47 11.94 -20.25 2.00
N HIS A 48 11.72 -21.57 2.06
CA HIS A 48 11.17 -22.21 3.28
C HIS A 48 12.02 -21.95 4.54
N LYS A 49 13.33 -21.66 4.38
CA LYS A 49 14.22 -21.34 5.50
C LYS A 49 13.97 -19.97 6.11
N SER A 50 13.48 -19.01 5.32
CA SER A 50 13.08 -17.69 5.82
C SER A 50 11.65 -17.67 6.36
N ASN A 51 10.88 -18.73 6.14
CA ASN A 51 9.51 -18.84 6.62
C ASN A 51 9.48 -19.36 8.07
N PRO A 52 9.13 -18.52 9.07
CA PRO A 52 9.09 -18.92 10.48
C PRO A 52 8.00 -19.94 10.80
N MET A 53 7.09 -20.20 9.86
CA MET A 53 6.01 -21.16 10.04
C MET A 53 6.45 -22.61 9.75
N GLY A 54 7.61 -22.79 9.08
CA GLY A 54 8.17 -24.09 8.70
C GLY A 54 7.53 -24.68 7.44
N GLU A 55 8.20 -25.70 6.87
CA GLU A 55 7.81 -26.32 5.58
C GLU A 55 6.45 -26.99 5.59
N ALA A 56 6.06 -27.59 6.72
CA ALA A 56 4.81 -28.32 6.85
C ALA A 56 3.57 -27.41 7.02
N PHE A 57 3.79 -26.09 7.08
CA PHE A 57 2.70 -25.14 7.30
C PHE A 57 1.87 -24.95 6.02
N ASP A 58 0.58 -25.22 6.12
CA ASP A 58 -0.40 -25.01 5.06
C ASP A 58 -1.45 -24.01 5.56
N TYR A 59 -1.34 -22.78 5.08
CA TYR A 59 -2.23 -21.71 5.51
C TYR A 59 -3.70 -21.99 5.15
N ALA A 60 -3.98 -22.58 4.01
CA ALA A 60 -5.34 -22.89 3.60
C ALA A 60 -6.01 -23.87 4.57
N LYS A 61 -5.26 -24.86 5.08
CA LYS A 61 -5.73 -25.77 6.13
C LYS A 61 -5.94 -25.07 7.46
N GLU A 62 -5.04 -24.16 7.84
CA GLU A 62 -5.18 -23.40 9.08
C GLU A 62 -6.35 -22.42 9.02
N PHE A 63 -6.51 -21.71 7.90
CA PHE A 63 -7.61 -20.77 7.70
C PHE A 63 -8.98 -21.44 7.79
N LYS A 64 -9.14 -22.67 7.30
CA LYS A 64 -10.40 -23.44 7.43
C LYS A 64 -10.81 -23.71 8.88
N LYS A 65 -9.88 -23.62 9.83
CA LYS A 65 -10.15 -23.75 11.28
C LYS A 65 -10.58 -22.44 11.92
N LEU A 66 -10.57 -21.33 11.17
CA LEU A 66 -10.94 -20.01 11.66
C LEU A 66 -12.46 -19.92 11.80
N ASN A 67 -12.91 -19.47 12.96
CA ASN A 67 -14.28 -19.00 13.13
C ASN A 67 -14.38 -17.55 12.67
N LEU A 68 -14.83 -17.34 11.43
CA LEU A 68 -14.94 -16.01 10.83
C LEU A 68 -15.92 -15.10 11.60
N GLY A 69 -17.01 -15.63 12.12
CA GLY A 69 -17.97 -14.86 12.93
C GLY A 69 -17.33 -14.34 14.24
N ALA A 70 -16.52 -15.18 14.88
CA ALA A 70 -15.86 -14.80 16.13
C ALA A 70 -14.80 -13.69 15.91
N ILE A 71 -13.96 -13.81 14.89
CA ILE A 71 -12.96 -12.77 14.60
C ILE A 71 -13.63 -11.47 14.14
N LYS A 72 -14.68 -11.51 13.36
CA LYS A 72 -15.48 -10.32 12.99
C LYS A 72 -16.05 -9.62 14.22
N LYS A 73 -16.57 -10.39 15.19
CA LYS A 73 -17.06 -9.84 16.45
C LYS A 73 -15.96 -9.11 17.23
N ASP A 74 -14.76 -9.69 17.31
CA ASP A 74 -13.63 -9.05 17.96
C ASP A 74 -13.19 -7.78 17.22
N LEU A 75 -13.17 -7.81 15.89
CA LEU A 75 -12.86 -6.64 15.07
C LEU A 75 -13.90 -5.52 15.25
N PHE A 76 -15.20 -5.85 15.29
CA PHE A 76 -16.24 -4.87 15.57
C PHE A 76 -16.10 -4.24 16.95
N ALA A 77 -15.74 -5.02 17.96
CA ALA A 77 -15.48 -4.49 19.28
C ALA A 77 -14.28 -3.53 19.29
N LEU A 78 -13.21 -3.88 18.59
CA LEU A 78 -12.03 -3.05 18.47
C LEU A 78 -12.32 -1.67 17.83
N MET A 79 -13.31 -1.57 16.92
CA MET A 79 -13.57 -0.32 16.21
C MET A 79 -13.84 0.86 17.14
N THR A 80 -14.41 0.63 18.32
CA THR A 80 -14.77 1.67 19.29
C THR A 80 -14.01 1.57 20.59
N ASP A 81 -13.11 0.61 20.73
CA ASP A 81 -12.25 0.44 21.91
C ASP A 81 -11.02 1.35 21.82
N SER A 82 -11.23 2.62 22.13
CA SER A 82 -10.19 3.65 22.01
C SER A 82 -9.07 3.43 23.02
N GLN A 83 -7.85 3.32 22.55
CA GLN A 83 -6.65 3.10 23.36
C GLN A 83 -5.99 4.43 23.72
N GLU A 84 -5.51 4.59 24.94
CA GLU A 84 -4.84 5.82 25.41
C GLU A 84 -3.57 6.13 24.60
N TRP A 85 -2.82 5.10 24.23
CA TRP A 85 -1.57 5.26 23.45
C TRP A 85 -1.80 5.63 21.98
N TRP A 86 -3.01 5.42 21.46
CA TRP A 86 -3.43 5.81 20.12
C TRP A 86 -4.95 6.03 20.12
N PRO A 87 -5.43 7.18 20.56
CA PRO A 87 -6.87 7.44 20.64
C PRO A 87 -7.56 7.35 19.29
N ALA A 88 -8.77 6.78 19.30
CA ALA A 88 -9.58 6.66 18.10
C ALA A 88 -10.13 8.02 17.66
N ASP A 89 -9.94 8.38 16.40
CA ASP A 89 -10.50 9.58 15.82
C ASP A 89 -12.03 9.53 15.89
N TRP A 90 -12.64 10.55 16.48
CA TRP A 90 -14.09 10.59 16.65
C TRP A 90 -14.67 9.38 17.41
N GLY A 91 -13.82 8.66 18.13
CA GLY A 91 -14.18 7.46 18.88
C GLY A 91 -14.32 6.20 18.04
N HIS A 92 -13.78 6.18 16.83
CA HIS A 92 -13.88 5.02 15.93
C HIS A 92 -12.63 4.85 15.07
N TYR A 93 -12.05 3.64 15.05
CA TYR A 93 -10.86 3.33 14.25
C TYR A 93 -11.13 3.02 12.77
N GLY A 94 -12.37 3.05 12.34
CA GLY A 94 -12.75 2.60 10.99
C GLY A 94 -11.98 3.28 9.87
N GLY A 95 -11.83 4.60 9.89
CA GLY A 95 -11.06 5.32 8.89
C GLY A 95 -9.61 4.86 8.79
N LEU A 96 -8.97 4.58 9.94
CA LEU A 96 -7.61 4.06 9.99
C LEU A 96 -7.50 2.67 9.37
N PHE A 97 -8.44 1.77 9.66
CA PHE A 97 -8.42 0.40 9.12
C PHE A 97 -8.81 0.36 7.65
N ILE A 98 -9.74 1.21 7.20
CA ILE A 98 -10.06 1.34 5.76
C ILE A 98 -8.82 1.81 5.00
N ARG A 99 -8.14 2.84 5.51
CA ARG A 99 -6.90 3.31 4.91
C ARG A 99 -5.83 2.23 4.87
N MET A 100 -5.63 1.49 5.95
CA MET A 100 -4.67 0.38 5.98
C MET A 100 -4.98 -0.68 4.93
N ALA A 101 -6.25 -1.08 4.79
CA ALA A 101 -6.67 -2.06 3.79
C ALA A 101 -6.46 -1.53 2.37
N TRP A 102 -6.85 -0.27 2.13
CA TRP A 102 -6.64 0.37 0.82
C TRP A 102 -5.15 0.48 0.48
N HIS A 103 -4.31 0.92 1.40
CA HIS A 103 -2.87 1.02 1.20
C HIS A 103 -2.16 -0.33 1.06
N SER A 104 -2.80 -1.42 1.49
CA SER A 104 -2.36 -2.78 1.17
C SER A 104 -2.73 -3.16 -0.26
N ALA A 105 -3.97 -2.88 -0.68
CA ALA A 105 -4.49 -3.27 -1.97
C ALA A 105 -4.02 -2.36 -3.11
N GLY A 106 -3.95 -1.05 -2.87
CA GLY A 106 -3.67 -0.02 -3.87
C GLY A 106 -2.23 0.04 -4.37
N THR A 107 -1.37 -0.86 -3.93
CA THR A 107 -0.03 -1.04 -4.49
C THR A 107 0.00 -2.02 -5.68
N TYR A 108 -1.13 -2.64 -6.02
CA TYR A 108 -1.24 -3.53 -7.17
C TYR A 108 -0.99 -2.78 -8.48
N ARG A 109 -0.29 -3.44 -9.39
CA ARG A 109 -0.05 -2.92 -10.74
C ARG A 109 -0.17 -4.03 -11.79
N MET A 110 -0.92 -3.74 -12.82
CA MET A 110 -1.21 -4.72 -13.88
C MET A 110 -0.03 -4.97 -14.82
N GLY A 111 0.92 -4.04 -14.92
CA GLY A 111 2.04 -4.14 -15.85
C GLY A 111 2.96 -5.33 -15.59
N ASP A 112 3.11 -5.73 -14.34
CA ASP A 112 3.90 -6.91 -13.93
C ASP A 112 3.18 -7.81 -12.92
N GLY A 113 1.95 -7.45 -12.53
CA GLY A 113 1.16 -8.21 -11.57
C GLY A 113 1.67 -8.15 -10.12
N ARG A 114 2.59 -7.22 -9.83
CA ARG A 114 3.19 -7.12 -8.50
C ARG A 114 2.41 -6.15 -7.59
N GLY A 115 2.78 -6.12 -6.33
CA GLY A 115 2.07 -5.33 -5.32
C GLY A 115 0.76 -5.96 -4.87
N GLY A 116 -0.13 -5.14 -4.32
CA GLY A 116 -1.42 -5.58 -3.82
C GLY A 116 -1.38 -6.20 -2.43
N ALA A 117 -2.55 -6.65 -1.96
CA ALA A 117 -2.74 -7.11 -0.59
C ALA A 117 -2.40 -8.60 -0.38
N GLY A 118 -1.92 -9.29 -1.42
CA GLY A 118 -1.81 -10.75 -1.43
C GLY A 118 -0.83 -11.36 -0.44
N THR A 119 0.19 -10.63 -0.04
CA THR A 119 1.33 -11.14 0.74
C THR A 119 1.52 -10.46 2.08
N GLY A 120 0.73 -9.42 2.38
CA GLY A 120 0.87 -8.64 3.60
C GLY A 120 2.17 -7.83 3.67
N ASN A 121 2.77 -7.52 2.54
CA ASN A 121 4.05 -6.84 2.40
C ASN A 121 4.08 -5.40 2.92
N GLN A 122 2.93 -4.76 3.17
CA GLN A 122 2.86 -3.45 3.84
C GLN A 122 3.60 -3.42 5.18
N ARG A 123 3.83 -4.57 5.83
CA ARG A 123 4.59 -4.68 7.08
C ARG A 123 6.11 -4.53 6.88
N LEU A 124 6.58 -4.65 5.65
CA LEU A 124 7.98 -4.84 5.28
C LEU A 124 8.48 -3.66 4.46
N ALA A 125 9.79 -3.51 4.42
CA ALA A 125 10.43 -2.50 3.59
C ALA A 125 10.20 -2.80 2.08
N PRO A 126 10.12 -1.76 1.24
CA PRO A 126 10.14 -0.33 1.58
C PRO A 126 8.78 0.23 2.01
N LEU A 127 7.69 -0.53 1.79
CA LEU A 127 6.31 -0.08 1.96
C LEU A 127 6.01 0.44 3.37
N ASN A 128 6.55 -0.19 4.40
CA ASN A 128 6.32 0.21 5.79
C ASN A 128 6.91 1.59 6.14
N SER A 129 7.82 2.11 5.34
CA SER A 129 8.45 3.42 5.52
C SER A 129 7.96 4.50 4.56
N TRP A 130 7.07 4.16 3.66
CA TRP A 130 6.51 5.15 2.75
C TRP A 130 5.77 6.26 3.50
N PRO A 131 5.93 7.54 3.12
CA PRO A 131 5.24 8.66 3.77
C PRO A 131 3.73 8.47 3.86
N ASP A 132 3.12 7.89 2.82
CA ASP A 132 1.67 7.65 2.80
C ASP A 132 1.23 6.49 3.72
N ASN A 133 2.15 5.68 4.15
CA ASN A 133 1.92 4.61 5.12
C ASN A 133 2.20 5.02 6.57
N VAL A 134 2.43 6.32 6.80
CA VAL A 134 2.62 6.85 8.16
C VAL A 134 1.45 6.47 9.07
N ASN A 135 1.77 6.04 10.29
CA ASN A 135 0.82 5.58 11.31
C ASN A 135 0.09 4.26 11.02
N LEU A 136 0.33 3.59 9.90
CA LEU A 136 -0.25 2.26 9.67
C LEU A 136 0.41 1.17 10.54
N ASP A 137 1.57 1.41 11.06
CA ASP A 137 2.16 0.59 12.12
C ASP A 137 1.27 0.58 13.39
N LYS A 138 0.62 1.73 13.72
CA LYS A 138 -0.35 1.82 14.81
C LYS A 138 -1.60 1.00 14.54
N ALA A 139 -2.09 1.02 13.29
CA ALA A 139 -3.20 0.16 12.88
C ALA A 139 -2.88 -1.33 13.10
N ARG A 140 -1.69 -1.77 12.65
CA ARG A 140 -1.24 -3.15 12.87
C ARG A 140 -1.03 -3.47 14.35
N ARG A 141 -0.55 -2.50 15.14
CA ARG A 141 -0.40 -2.67 16.60
C ARG A 141 -1.76 -2.82 17.30
N LEU A 142 -2.79 -2.07 16.88
CA LEU A 142 -4.16 -2.23 17.37
C LEU A 142 -4.72 -3.62 17.05
N LEU A 143 -4.39 -4.19 15.90
CA LEU A 143 -4.80 -5.54 15.51
C LEU A 143 -4.02 -6.66 16.20
N TRP A 144 -2.89 -6.34 16.85
CA TRP A 144 -2.01 -7.35 17.43
C TRP A 144 -2.68 -8.29 18.43
N PRO A 145 -3.52 -7.83 19.39
CA PRO A 145 -4.24 -8.73 20.30
C PRO A 145 -5.13 -9.74 19.56
N ILE A 146 -5.78 -9.33 18.48
CA ILE A 146 -6.60 -10.21 17.64
C ILE A 146 -5.69 -11.20 16.90
N LYS A 147 -4.58 -10.72 16.32
CA LYS A 147 -3.61 -11.59 15.67
C LYS A 147 -3.06 -12.65 16.62
N GLN A 148 -2.75 -12.28 17.85
CA GLN A 148 -2.30 -13.23 18.90
C GLN A 148 -3.37 -14.26 19.24
N LYS A 149 -4.62 -13.83 19.42
CA LYS A 149 -5.75 -14.71 19.76
C LYS A 149 -6.01 -15.78 18.70
N TYR A 150 -5.96 -15.41 17.43
CA TYR A 150 -6.25 -16.32 16.31
C TYR A 150 -4.98 -16.99 15.74
N GLY A 151 -3.81 -16.47 16.06
CA GLY A 151 -2.52 -17.04 15.74
C GLY A 151 -2.33 -17.28 14.24
N LYS A 152 -1.94 -18.50 13.90
CA LYS A 152 -1.67 -18.91 12.52
C LYS A 152 -2.91 -19.20 11.67
N LYS A 153 -4.10 -19.16 12.26
CA LYS A 153 -5.37 -19.35 11.53
C LYS A 153 -5.74 -18.17 10.65
N ILE A 154 -5.11 -17.01 10.85
CA ILE A 154 -5.27 -15.83 10.00
C ILE A 154 -3.91 -15.21 9.72
N SER A 155 -3.59 -14.97 8.45
CA SER A 155 -2.41 -14.22 8.04
C SER A 155 -2.56 -12.72 8.35
N TRP A 156 -1.48 -11.97 8.33
CA TRP A 156 -1.55 -10.52 8.36
C TRP A 156 -2.22 -9.95 7.12
N ALA A 157 -1.94 -10.54 5.95
CA ALA A 157 -2.57 -10.15 4.71
C ALA A 157 -4.09 -10.22 4.80
N ASP A 158 -4.62 -11.36 5.25
CA ASP A 158 -6.07 -11.51 5.43
C ASP A 158 -6.64 -10.65 6.55
N LEU A 159 -5.92 -10.51 7.67
CA LEU A 159 -6.39 -9.73 8.81
C LEU A 159 -6.52 -8.24 8.46
N MET A 160 -5.55 -7.67 7.74
CA MET A 160 -5.60 -6.26 7.35
C MET A 160 -6.78 -5.97 6.43
N ILE A 161 -7.08 -6.85 5.47
CA ILE A 161 -8.22 -6.69 4.58
C ILE A 161 -9.55 -6.92 5.32
N LEU A 162 -9.62 -7.95 6.15
CA LEU A 162 -10.82 -8.22 6.96
C LEU A 162 -11.14 -7.06 7.91
N ALA A 163 -10.11 -6.43 8.49
CA ALA A 163 -10.29 -5.26 9.34
C ALA A 163 -10.91 -4.08 8.57
N GLY A 164 -10.49 -3.84 7.33
CA GLY A 164 -11.10 -2.84 6.45
C GLY A 164 -12.57 -3.14 6.15
N ASN A 165 -12.90 -4.40 5.81
CA ASN A 165 -14.28 -4.81 5.60
C ASN A 165 -15.13 -4.63 6.87
N CYS A 166 -14.64 -5.07 8.03
CA CYS A 166 -15.35 -4.90 9.30
C CYS A 166 -15.53 -3.42 9.65
N ALA A 167 -14.56 -2.57 9.32
CA ALA A 167 -14.67 -1.14 9.51
C ALA A 167 -15.84 -0.56 8.70
N LEU A 168 -15.94 -0.88 7.42
CA LEU A 168 -17.05 -0.48 6.55
C LEU A 168 -18.39 -1.01 7.07
N GLU A 169 -18.46 -2.29 7.40
CA GLU A 169 -19.67 -2.93 7.89
C GLU A 169 -20.13 -2.34 9.24
N SER A 170 -19.19 -2.00 10.13
CA SER A 170 -19.50 -1.37 11.42
C SER A 170 -20.13 0.03 11.28
N MET A 171 -19.91 0.67 10.15
CA MET A 171 -20.52 1.96 9.80
C MET A 171 -21.80 1.80 8.95
N GLY A 172 -22.29 0.59 8.77
CA GLY A 172 -23.52 0.29 8.03
C GLY A 172 -23.35 0.08 6.54
N PHE A 173 -22.13 0.05 6.03
CA PHE A 173 -21.87 -0.24 4.62
C PHE A 173 -21.99 -1.75 4.34
N LYS A 174 -22.57 -2.10 3.20
CA LYS A 174 -22.66 -3.49 2.76
C LYS A 174 -21.50 -3.84 1.86
N THR A 175 -20.55 -4.61 2.38
CA THR A 175 -19.42 -5.11 1.57
C THR A 175 -19.84 -6.30 0.71
N PHE A 176 -19.08 -6.59 -0.37
CA PHE A 176 -19.30 -7.78 -1.16
C PHE A 176 -19.01 -9.09 -0.39
N GLY A 177 -18.30 -8.99 0.71
CA GLY A 177 -17.89 -10.12 1.52
C GLY A 177 -16.36 -10.21 1.66
N PHE A 178 -15.92 -11.35 2.15
CA PHE A 178 -14.50 -11.60 2.40
C PHE A 178 -14.13 -13.04 2.00
N ALA A 179 -13.08 -13.15 1.23
CA ALA A 179 -12.43 -14.43 0.96
C ALA A 179 -10.99 -14.37 1.51
N GLY A 180 -10.64 -15.35 2.33
CA GLY A 180 -9.30 -15.52 2.86
C GLY A 180 -8.45 -16.45 1.99
N GLY A 181 -7.17 -16.55 2.33
CA GLY A 181 -6.23 -17.42 1.62
C GLY A 181 -4.92 -16.71 1.22
N ARG A 182 -4.77 -15.43 1.60
CA ARG A 182 -3.56 -14.66 1.36
C ARG A 182 -2.46 -15.11 2.30
N VAL A 183 -1.36 -15.60 1.75
CA VAL A 183 -0.23 -16.11 2.54
C VAL A 183 0.75 -14.98 2.82
N ASP A 184 1.16 -14.85 4.07
CA ASP A 184 2.17 -13.84 4.45
C ASP A 184 3.54 -14.17 3.87
N VAL A 185 4.22 -13.15 3.34
CA VAL A 185 5.68 -13.17 3.17
C VAL A 185 6.35 -12.69 4.45
N TRP A 186 7.58 -13.14 4.69
CA TRP A 186 8.29 -12.90 5.96
C TRP A 186 9.56 -12.08 5.80
N GLU A 187 9.87 -11.73 4.57
CA GLU A 187 10.99 -10.86 4.22
C GLU A 187 10.58 -9.90 3.11
N PRO A 188 11.29 -8.77 2.95
CA PRO A 188 11.04 -7.82 1.88
C PRO A 188 11.13 -8.47 0.51
N GLU A 189 10.25 -8.06 -0.41
CA GLU A 189 10.29 -8.48 -1.82
C GLU A 189 11.26 -7.54 -2.57
N GLU A 190 12.57 -7.83 -2.46
CA GLU A 190 13.65 -6.98 -2.98
C GLU A 190 13.70 -6.91 -4.53
N ASP A 191 13.00 -7.81 -5.20
CA ASP A 191 12.89 -7.86 -6.65
C ASP A 191 11.81 -6.93 -7.22
N ILE A 192 10.95 -6.37 -6.39
CA ILE A 192 9.93 -5.44 -6.86
C ILE A 192 10.53 -4.05 -7.05
N TYR A 193 10.41 -3.53 -8.27
CA TYR A 193 10.80 -2.17 -8.59
C TYR A 193 9.69 -1.18 -8.24
N TRP A 194 9.99 -0.23 -7.38
CA TRP A 194 9.05 0.79 -6.93
C TRP A 194 9.39 2.22 -7.42
N GLY A 195 10.34 2.35 -8.32
CA GLY A 195 10.87 3.64 -8.72
C GLY A 195 12.05 4.09 -7.84
N SER A 196 12.60 5.25 -8.10
CA SER A 196 13.71 5.86 -7.35
C SER A 196 13.21 6.72 -6.21
N GLU A 197 13.74 6.56 -5.00
CA GLU A 197 13.33 7.34 -3.82
C GLU A 197 13.50 8.85 -3.99
N ASP A 198 14.61 9.27 -4.59
CA ASP A 198 14.90 10.68 -4.88
C ASP A 198 13.87 11.32 -5.81
N LYS A 199 13.26 10.53 -6.68
CA LYS A 199 12.18 10.98 -7.56
C LYS A 199 10.83 11.04 -6.87
N TRP A 200 10.61 10.12 -5.97
CA TRP A 200 9.37 10.06 -5.26
C TRP A 200 9.06 11.29 -4.45
N LEU A 201 10.01 11.68 -3.64
CA LEU A 201 9.87 12.82 -2.73
C LEU A 201 9.73 14.15 -3.46
N GLY A 202 10.18 14.22 -4.71
CA GLY A 202 10.16 15.42 -5.52
C GLY A 202 9.03 15.48 -6.57
N ASP A 203 8.09 14.50 -6.59
CA ASP A 203 7.08 14.37 -7.65
C ASP A 203 7.67 14.27 -9.08
N ASN A 204 8.92 13.79 -9.18
CA ASN A 204 9.68 13.70 -10.43
C ASN A 204 9.55 12.34 -11.13
N ARG A 205 8.48 11.59 -10.84
CA ARG A 205 8.23 10.25 -11.37
C ARG A 205 7.68 10.23 -12.79
N TYR A 206 7.23 11.38 -13.28
CA TYR A 206 6.74 11.55 -14.62
C TYR A 206 7.81 12.10 -15.56
N SER A 207 7.77 11.74 -16.83
CA SER A 207 8.61 12.28 -17.89
C SER A 207 7.77 12.80 -19.04
N GLY A 208 8.33 13.66 -19.88
CA GLY A 208 7.62 14.24 -21.03
C GLY A 208 6.31 14.94 -20.62
N GLU A 209 5.22 14.57 -21.26
CA GLU A 209 3.88 15.07 -20.95
C GLU A 209 3.19 14.26 -19.83
N ARG A 210 3.92 14.00 -18.76
CA ARG A 210 3.51 13.22 -17.57
C ARG A 210 3.36 11.72 -17.85
N ASP A 211 4.30 11.17 -18.61
CA ASP A 211 4.41 9.73 -18.79
C ASP A 211 5.00 9.07 -17.54
N LEU A 212 4.26 8.16 -16.95
CA LEU A 212 4.74 7.36 -15.82
C LEU A 212 5.51 6.14 -16.33
N GLU A 213 6.69 5.92 -15.77
CA GLU A 213 7.54 4.77 -16.11
C GLU A 213 6.83 3.44 -15.89
N ASN A 214 6.91 2.52 -16.85
CA ASN A 214 6.46 1.15 -16.67
C ASN A 214 7.44 0.36 -15.77
N PRO A 215 6.97 -0.50 -14.88
CA PRO A 215 5.57 -0.90 -14.64
C PRO A 215 4.86 -0.12 -13.53
N LEU A 216 5.37 1.07 -13.17
CA LEU A 216 4.91 1.83 -12.02
C LEU A 216 3.42 2.18 -12.13
N ALA A 217 2.73 2.13 -10.98
CA ALA A 217 1.36 2.59 -10.78
C ALA A 217 1.30 3.45 -9.52
N ALA A 218 0.65 3.02 -8.47
CA ALA A 218 0.75 3.66 -7.17
C ALA A 218 2.12 3.39 -6.58
N VAL A 219 3.01 4.34 -6.71
CA VAL A 219 4.33 4.24 -6.21
C VAL A 219 4.52 5.20 -5.08
N GLN A 220 4.82 4.83 -4.10
CA GLN A 220 5.15 5.46 -3.06
C GLN A 220 4.60 6.62 -2.63
N MET A 221 4.70 7.07 -2.08
CA MET A 221 4.71 7.89 -1.69
C MET A 221 4.07 8.69 -1.18
N GLY A 222 3.52 8.55 -0.50
CA GLY A 222 2.66 9.35 -0.08
C GLY A 222 1.55 9.64 -0.85
N LEU A 223 1.64 9.21 -1.91
CA LEU A 223 0.74 9.50 -2.86
C LEU A 223 0.52 8.25 -3.59
N ILE A 224 -0.32 7.41 -3.04
CA ILE A 224 -0.68 6.16 -3.68
C ILE A 224 -1.25 6.42 -5.08
N TYR A 225 -1.70 7.65 -5.36
CA TYR A 225 -2.31 7.97 -6.64
C TYR A 225 -1.91 9.33 -7.20
N VAL A 226 -1.89 10.41 -6.41
CA VAL A 226 -1.53 11.73 -6.90
C VAL A 226 -0.89 12.58 -5.83
N ASN A 227 -0.19 13.62 -6.23
CA ASN A 227 0.25 14.64 -5.31
C ASN A 227 -0.97 15.43 -4.80
N PRO A 228 -1.25 15.46 -3.48
CA PRO A 228 -2.38 16.20 -2.93
C PRO A 228 -2.29 17.71 -3.16
N GLU A 229 -1.10 18.21 -3.43
CA GLU A 229 -0.87 19.62 -3.80
C GLU A 229 -1.07 19.87 -5.29
N GLY A 230 -1.46 18.86 -6.06
CA GLY A 230 -1.59 18.90 -7.50
C GLY A 230 -0.29 18.57 -8.24
N PRO A 231 -0.34 18.36 -9.56
CA PRO A 231 0.82 18.09 -10.38
C PRO A 231 1.88 19.19 -10.25
N ASN A 232 3.10 18.80 -9.91
CA ASN A 232 4.20 19.75 -9.66
C ASN A 232 3.89 20.80 -8.59
N ALA A 233 3.11 20.45 -7.56
CA ALA A 233 2.61 21.33 -6.52
C ALA A 233 1.76 22.51 -7.05
N ASN A 234 1.12 22.33 -8.20
CA ASN A 234 0.15 23.27 -8.75
C ASN A 234 -1.27 22.75 -8.52
N PRO A 235 -2.13 23.43 -7.75
CA PRO A 235 -3.45 22.94 -7.36
C PRO A 235 -4.46 23.04 -8.51
N ASP A 236 -4.22 22.28 -9.57
CA ASP A 236 -5.12 22.14 -10.71
C ASP A 236 -5.91 20.82 -10.61
N PRO A 237 -7.23 20.86 -10.34
CA PRO A 237 -8.03 19.65 -10.20
C PRO A 237 -8.19 18.87 -11.50
N VAL A 238 -8.11 19.53 -12.66
CA VAL A 238 -8.21 18.83 -13.96
C VAL A 238 -6.93 18.05 -14.23
N ALA A 239 -5.79 18.68 -14.02
CA ALA A 239 -4.49 18.01 -14.16
C ALA A 239 -4.36 16.87 -13.14
N SER A 240 -4.80 17.07 -11.90
CA SER A 240 -4.84 16.01 -10.89
C SER A 240 -5.74 14.85 -11.33
N GLY A 241 -6.87 15.12 -11.95
CA GLY A 241 -7.76 14.11 -12.49
C GLY A 241 -7.12 13.23 -13.57
N LEU A 242 -6.25 13.80 -14.39
CA LEU A 242 -5.48 13.04 -15.38
C LEU A 242 -4.50 12.06 -14.71
N ASP A 243 -3.76 12.52 -13.70
CA ASP A 243 -2.84 11.67 -12.94
C ASP A 243 -3.58 10.54 -12.20
N VAL A 244 -4.76 10.85 -11.63
CA VAL A 244 -5.63 9.84 -10.98
C VAL A 244 -6.02 8.77 -12.00
N ARG A 245 -6.54 9.16 -13.15
CA ARG A 245 -6.97 8.21 -14.19
C ARG A 245 -5.84 7.30 -14.63
N GLU A 246 -4.66 7.87 -14.92
CA GLU A 246 -3.49 7.11 -15.34
C GLU A 246 -3.07 6.09 -14.26
N THR A 247 -2.94 6.55 -13.01
CA THR A 247 -2.50 5.69 -11.91
C THR A 247 -3.50 4.57 -11.64
N PHE A 248 -4.79 4.87 -11.60
CA PHE A 248 -5.82 3.86 -11.31
C PHE A 248 -6.04 2.91 -12.49
N ALA A 249 -5.90 3.38 -13.74
CA ALA A 249 -5.92 2.49 -14.91
C ALA A 249 -4.80 1.43 -14.81
N ARG A 250 -3.62 1.82 -14.34
CA ARG A 250 -2.49 0.89 -14.10
C ARG A 250 -2.73 -0.08 -12.94
N MET A 251 -3.69 0.19 -12.09
CA MET A 251 -4.19 -0.73 -11.06
C MET A 251 -5.38 -1.58 -11.55
N ALA A 252 -5.66 -1.58 -12.86
CA ALA A 252 -6.78 -2.27 -13.50
C ALA A 252 -8.17 -1.73 -13.11
N MET A 253 -8.27 -0.44 -12.80
CA MET A 253 -9.53 0.23 -12.47
C MET A 253 -9.97 1.14 -13.61
N ASN A 254 -11.25 1.09 -13.97
CA ASN A 254 -11.86 2.03 -14.90
C ASN A 254 -12.26 3.35 -14.19
N ASP A 255 -12.73 4.32 -14.95
CA ASP A 255 -13.09 5.64 -14.41
C ASP A 255 -14.24 5.58 -13.39
N GLU A 256 -15.24 4.72 -13.60
CA GLU A 256 -16.37 4.55 -12.68
C GLU A 256 -15.91 3.96 -11.33
N GLU A 257 -15.10 2.92 -11.38
CA GLU A 257 -14.51 2.29 -10.19
C GLU A 257 -13.59 3.28 -9.45
N THR A 258 -12.81 4.06 -10.20
CA THR A 258 -11.91 5.07 -9.66
C THR A 258 -12.70 6.14 -8.91
N VAL A 259 -13.76 6.69 -9.51
CA VAL A 259 -14.62 7.69 -8.87
C VAL A 259 -15.32 7.09 -7.65
N ALA A 260 -15.84 5.87 -7.75
CA ALA A 260 -16.48 5.20 -6.62
C ALA A 260 -15.53 5.02 -5.44
N LEU A 261 -14.28 4.62 -5.70
CA LEU A 261 -13.27 4.48 -4.66
C LEU A 261 -12.86 5.82 -4.06
N VAL A 262 -12.52 6.80 -4.88
CA VAL A 262 -12.00 8.10 -4.43
C VAL A 262 -13.11 8.89 -3.70
N ALA A 263 -14.26 9.06 -4.31
CA ALA A 263 -15.38 9.76 -3.69
C ALA A 263 -15.92 9.01 -2.48
N GLY A 264 -16.06 7.67 -2.58
CA GLY A 264 -16.48 6.82 -1.49
C GLY A 264 -15.50 6.87 -0.31
N GLY A 265 -14.19 6.82 -0.57
CA GLY A 265 -13.18 6.98 0.47
C GLY A 265 -13.24 8.31 1.19
N HIS A 266 -13.46 9.41 0.47
CA HIS A 266 -13.59 10.73 1.06
C HIS A 266 -14.84 10.89 1.93
N THR A 267 -15.89 10.07 1.76
CA THR A 267 -17.09 10.11 2.62
C THR A 267 -16.80 9.70 4.06
N PHE A 268 -15.73 8.93 4.31
CA PHE A 268 -15.31 8.58 5.68
C PHE A 268 -14.58 9.72 6.37
N GLY A 269 -14.32 10.82 5.68
CA GLY A 269 -13.78 12.05 6.22
C GLY A 269 -12.34 11.90 6.70
N LYS A 270 -12.00 12.63 7.76
CA LYS A 270 -10.63 12.60 8.29
C LYS A 270 -10.31 11.27 8.89
N CYS A 271 -9.14 10.82 8.61
CA CYS A 271 -8.60 9.63 9.19
C CYS A 271 -7.35 10.00 9.97
N HIS A 272 -7.32 9.54 11.13
CA HIS A 272 -6.21 9.11 11.88
C HIS A 272 -5.33 10.12 12.55
N GLY A 273 -5.70 10.43 13.79
CA GLY A 273 -4.80 10.66 14.89
C GLY A 273 -3.81 11.81 14.77
N ALA A 274 -4.15 12.83 14.02
CA ALA A 274 -3.24 13.94 13.84
C ALA A 274 -3.37 15.05 14.90
N GLY A 275 -4.28 14.94 15.85
CA GLY A 275 -4.46 15.99 16.84
C GLY A 275 -5.26 15.55 18.08
N LEU A 276 -5.00 16.21 19.19
CA LEU A 276 -5.85 16.13 20.38
C LEU A 276 -7.23 16.68 20.03
N ILE A 277 -8.22 15.80 19.98
CA ILE A 277 -9.61 16.21 19.77
C ILE A 277 -10.12 16.77 21.08
N THR A 278 -10.25 18.09 21.17
CA THR A 278 -10.92 18.69 22.31
C THR A 278 -12.38 18.29 22.34
N ALA A 279 -12.95 18.05 23.51
CA ALA A 279 -14.35 17.62 23.68
C ALA A 279 -15.39 18.51 22.94
N HIS A 280 -15.02 19.71 22.60
CA HIS A 280 -15.84 20.65 21.85
C HIS A 280 -16.00 20.27 20.36
N CYS A 281 -14.97 19.70 19.75
CA CYS A 281 -14.99 19.23 18.37
C CYS A 281 -15.88 17.99 18.21
N ILE A 282 -15.86 17.10 19.20
CA ILE A 282 -16.66 15.86 19.21
C ILE A 282 -18.17 16.16 19.16
N ARG A 283 -18.62 17.18 19.90
CA ARG A 283 -20.06 17.52 19.94
C ARG A 283 -20.60 18.08 18.63
N ARG A 284 -19.82 18.85 17.88
CA ARG A 284 -20.25 19.40 16.59
C ARG A 284 -20.31 18.35 15.49
N SER A 285 -19.36 17.42 15.49
CA SER A 285 -19.26 16.41 14.47
C SER A 285 -20.35 15.33 14.58
N ARG A 286 -20.70 14.93 15.82
CA ARG A 286 -21.81 13.98 16.03
C ARG A 286 -23.15 14.48 15.49
N ARG A 287 -23.33 15.80 15.38
CA ARG A 287 -24.55 16.39 14.79
C ARG A 287 -24.49 16.51 13.26
N ALA A 288 -23.31 16.56 12.68
CA ALA A 288 -23.13 16.80 11.24
C ALA A 288 -23.02 15.51 10.42
N LEU A 289 -22.58 14.41 11.01
CA LEU A 289 -22.22 13.18 10.28
C LEU A 289 -23.27 12.06 10.32
N TRP A 290 -24.34 12.21 11.14
CA TRP A 290 -25.40 11.21 11.19
C TRP A 290 -26.77 11.88 11.17
N PRO A 291 -27.42 12.01 9.99
CA PRO A 291 -28.86 12.20 9.99
C PRO A 291 -29.46 10.95 10.65
N ARG A 292 -30.24 11.13 11.70
CA ARG A 292 -31.01 10.06 12.30
C ARG A 292 -31.87 9.46 11.19
N VAL A 293 -31.62 8.23 10.84
CA VAL A 293 -32.62 7.44 10.10
C VAL A 293 -33.76 7.24 11.08
N THR A 294 -34.78 8.03 10.95
CA THR A 294 -36.08 7.75 11.58
C THR A 294 -36.69 6.58 10.86
N THR A 295 -36.90 5.50 11.58
CA THR A 295 -37.67 4.33 11.18
C THR A 295 -39.09 4.69 10.76
#